data_24aef85bf17612ae98373b6591575487
#
_entry.id   24aef85bf17612ae98373b6591575487
#
_cell.length_a   1.000
_cell.length_b   1.000
_cell.length_c   1.000
_cell.angle_alpha   90.00
_cell.angle_beta   90.00
_cell.angle_gamma   90.00
#
_symmetry.space_group_name_H-M   'P 1'
#
loop_
_entity.id
_entity.type
_entity.pdbx_description
1 polymer ?
#
loop_
_entity_poly.entity_id
_entity_poly.type
_entity_poly.pdbx_seq_one_letter_code
_entity_poly.pdbx_strand_id
1 'polypeptide(L)'
;RGQQLVSALTPGITVPADASLLGKAVGNLLSNASRYSPEGAEIRVWCGRLEGRPALSVENTGARISGDALPHLFEAFYREEGSRNRSTGGSGLGLYLVKMILDRHGAVCTIENTEEGVKATVRF
;
A
#
# COMPACT_ATOMS: atom_id res chain seq x y z
N ARG A 1 -16.81 -0.30 6.30
CA ARG A 1 -16.21 0.18 7.55
C ARG A 1 -16.37 1.70 7.74
N GLY A 2 -17.18 2.34 6.92
CA GLY A 2 -17.37 3.77 7.03
C GLY A 2 -16.18 4.60 6.57
N GLN A 3 -15.20 3.99 5.93
CA GLN A 3 -14.03 4.68 5.39
C GLN A 3 -14.36 5.35 4.07
N GLN A 4 -13.65 6.41 3.74
CA GLN A 4 -13.81 7.11 2.47
C GLN A 4 -12.63 6.84 1.57
N LEU A 5 -12.90 6.62 0.28
CA LEU A 5 -11.88 6.51 -0.74
C LEU A 5 -11.80 7.83 -1.51
N VAL A 6 -10.64 8.45 -1.47
CA VAL A 6 -10.37 9.70 -2.19
C VAL A 6 -9.30 9.42 -3.24
N SER A 7 -9.56 9.82 -4.48
CA SER A 7 -8.59 9.57 -5.55
C SER A 7 -8.18 10.86 -6.26
N ALA A 8 -6.91 10.92 -6.66
CA ALA A 8 -6.35 11.99 -7.46
C ALA A 8 -5.52 11.33 -8.56
N LEU A 9 -6.14 11.10 -9.72
CA LEU A 9 -5.57 10.31 -10.80
C LEU A 9 -5.23 11.21 -11.99
N THR A 10 -4.01 11.08 -12.49
CA THR A 10 -3.58 11.76 -13.70
C THR A 10 -3.83 10.83 -14.89
N PRO A 11 -4.71 11.21 -15.85
CA PRO A 11 -4.99 10.34 -16.99
C PRO A 11 -3.79 10.23 -17.93
N GLY A 12 -3.78 9.16 -18.72
CA GLY A 12 -2.77 8.96 -19.75
C GLY A 12 -1.45 8.41 -19.28
N ILE A 13 -1.34 8.04 -18.00
CA ILE A 13 -0.12 7.40 -17.49
C ILE A 13 -0.23 5.90 -17.67
N THR A 14 0.73 5.31 -18.38
CA THR A 14 0.76 3.87 -18.62
C THR A 14 2.13 3.30 -18.28
N VAL A 15 2.16 2.02 -17.92
CA VAL A 15 3.39 1.28 -17.67
C VAL A 15 3.31 -0.07 -18.36
N PRO A 16 4.43 -0.60 -18.88
CA PRO A 16 4.43 -1.98 -19.39
C PRO A 16 4.31 -2.91 -18.19
N ALA A 17 3.22 -3.65 -18.13
CA ALA A 17 2.94 -4.48 -16.97
C ALA A 17 1.95 -5.58 -17.30
N ASP A 18 1.99 -6.66 -16.50
CA ASP A 18 0.93 -7.65 -16.48
C ASP A 18 -0.24 -7.06 -15.68
N ALA A 19 -1.33 -6.71 -16.38
CA ALA A 19 -2.46 -6.03 -15.76
C ALA A 19 -3.08 -6.85 -14.62
N SER A 20 -3.13 -8.17 -14.77
CA SER A 20 -3.70 -9.04 -13.75
C SER A 20 -2.85 -9.03 -12.47
N LEU A 21 -1.54 -9.18 -12.61
CA LEU A 21 -0.63 -9.17 -11.47
C LEU A 21 -0.57 -7.79 -10.81
N LEU A 22 -0.48 -6.75 -11.61
CA LEU A 22 -0.43 -5.40 -11.07
C LEU A 22 -1.71 -5.05 -10.33
N GLY A 23 -2.85 -5.48 -10.85
CA GLY A 23 -4.14 -5.32 -10.18
C GLY A 23 -4.16 -5.99 -8.82
N LYS A 24 -3.55 -7.17 -8.69
CA LYS A 24 -3.43 -7.85 -7.40
C LYS A 24 -2.57 -7.06 -6.42
N ALA A 25 -1.46 -6.51 -6.88
CA ALA A 25 -0.60 -5.70 -6.03
C ALA A 25 -1.33 -4.47 -5.50
N VAL A 26 -1.99 -3.73 -6.38
CA VAL A 26 -2.74 -2.53 -5.99
C VAL A 26 -3.89 -2.91 -5.06
N GLY A 27 -4.62 -3.98 -5.37
CA GLY A 27 -5.70 -4.47 -4.53
C GLY A 27 -5.23 -4.82 -3.13
N ASN A 28 -4.05 -5.45 -3.02
CA ASN A 28 -3.47 -5.77 -1.72
C ASN A 28 -3.06 -4.52 -0.95
N LEU A 29 -2.55 -3.50 -1.62
CA LEU A 29 -2.22 -2.24 -0.96
C LEU A 29 -3.47 -1.56 -0.42
N LEU A 30 -4.55 -1.53 -1.20
CA LEU A 30 -5.82 -0.93 -0.78
C LEU A 30 -6.44 -1.72 0.37
N SER A 31 -6.46 -3.03 0.26
CA SER A 31 -7.01 -3.90 1.30
C SER A 31 -6.23 -3.74 2.61
N ASN A 32 -4.91 -3.66 2.51
CA ASN A 32 -4.06 -3.48 3.67
C ASN A 32 -4.32 -2.11 4.33
N ALA A 33 -4.43 -1.05 3.52
CA ALA A 33 -4.72 0.28 4.03
C ALA A 33 -6.06 0.30 4.77
N SER A 34 -7.09 -0.32 4.19
CA SER A 34 -8.41 -0.39 4.82
C SER A 34 -8.37 -1.17 6.12
N ARG A 35 -7.67 -2.30 6.11
CA ARG A 35 -7.61 -3.20 7.28
C ARG A 35 -6.96 -2.57 8.49
N TYR A 36 -5.93 -1.76 8.27
CA TYR A 36 -5.17 -1.17 9.36
C TYR A 36 -5.59 0.25 9.72
N SER A 37 -6.61 0.78 9.06
CA SER A 37 -7.12 2.11 9.34
C SER A 37 -8.35 2.04 10.24
N PRO A 38 -8.53 3.06 11.11
CA PRO A 38 -9.72 3.10 11.96
C PRO A 38 -10.97 3.33 11.12
N GLU A 39 -12.13 3.05 11.72
CA GLU A 39 -13.40 3.37 11.11
C GLU A 39 -13.48 4.87 10.83
N GLY A 40 -14.02 5.24 9.69
CA GLY A 40 -14.14 6.63 9.30
C GLY A 40 -12.88 7.22 8.70
N ALA A 41 -11.78 6.47 8.63
CA ALA A 41 -10.53 6.97 8.06
C ALA A 41 -10.67 7.23 6.56
N GLU A 42 -9.76 8.03 6.04
CA GLU A 42 -9.67 8.33 4.62
C GLU A 42 -8.57 7.49 3.99
N ILE A 43 -8.89 6.85 2.86
CA ILE A 43 -7.90 6.13 2.05
C ILE A 43 -7.68 6.99 0.80
N ARG A 44 -6.48 7.51 0.62
CA ARG A 44 -6.15 8.40 -0.48
C ARG A 44 -5.32 7.68 -1.53
N VAL A 45 -5.80 7.64 -2.76
CA VAL A 45 -5.06 7.04 -3.88
C VAL A 45 -4.62 8.15 -4.81
N TRP A 46 -3.35 8.17 -5.12
CA TRP A 46 -2.78 9.13 -6.06
C TRP A 46 -2.05 8.38 -7.17
N CYS A 47 -2.15 8.88 -8.38
CA CYS A 47 -1.45 8.34 -9.53
C CYS A 47 -0.95 9.49 -10.38
N GLY A 48 0.33 9.48 -10.71
CA GLY A 48 0.96 10.55 -11.46
C GLY A 48 2.39 10.22 -11.81
N ARG A 49 3.26 11.22 -11.79
CA ARG A 49 4.68 11.04 -12.03
C ARG A 49 5.49 11.63 -10.88
N LEU A 50 6.53 10.91 -10.49
CA LEU A 50 7.53 11.37 -9.55
C LEU A 50 8.88 11.33 -10.27
N GLU A 51 9.56 12.48 -10.31
CA GLU A 51 10.83 12.61 -11.01
C GLU A 51 10.75 12.12 -12.48
N GLY A 52 9.62 12.41 -13.13
CA GLY A 52 9.40 12.05 -14.53
C GLY A 52 8.99 10.60 -14.76
N ARG A 53 8.86 9.78 -13.72
CA ARG A 53 8.50 8.38 -13.84
C ARG A 53 7.11 8.11 -13.29
N PRO A 54 6.37 7.16 -13.89
CA PRO A 54 5.06 6.81 -13.36
C PRO A 54 5.14 6.38 -11.91
N ALA A 55 4.16 6.78 -11.13
CA ALA A 55 4.10 6.43 -9.71
C ALA A 55 2.66 6.38 -9.23
N LEU A 56 2.47 5.65 -8.15
CA LEU A 56 1.17 5.50 -7.51
C LEU A 56 1.38 5.50 -6.00
N SER A 57 0.46 6.11 -5.26
CA SER A 57 0.53 6.02 -3.81
C SER A 57 -0.82 5.71 -3.20
N VAL A 58 -0.79 5.02 -2.07
CA VAL A 58 -1.97 4.74 -1.25
C VAL A 58 -1.62 5.21 0.16
N GLU A 59 -2.36 6.20 0.65
CA GLU A 59 -2.18 6.74 2.00
C GLU A 59 -3.43 6.49 2.80
N ASN A 60 -3.29 5.98 4.02
CA ASN A 60 -4.41 5.81 4.93
C ASN A 60 -4.18 6.68 6.16
N THR A 61 -5.24 7.38 6.57
CA THR A 61 -5.18 8.28 7.71
C THR A 61 -5.49 7.56 9.02
N GLY A 62 -5.04 8.12 10.13
CA GLY A 62 -5.42 7.65 11.46
C GLY A 62 -4.64 6.45 11.98
N ALA A 63 -3.63 6.00 11.25
CA ALA A 63 -2.81 4.87 11.67
C ALA A 63 -1.33 5.24 11.63
N ARG A 64 -0.51 4.48 12.32
CA ARG A 64 0.95 4.64 12.27
C ARG A 64 1.58 3.27 12.39
N ILE A 65 2.76 3.13 11.83
CA ILE A 65 3.54 1.90 11.93
C ILE A 65 4.74 2.18 12.83
N SER A 66 5.04 1.26 13.74
CA SER A 66 6.20 1.43 14.61
C SER A 66 7.48 1.44 13.78
N GLY A 67 8.48 2.18 14.25
CA GLY A 67 9.78 2.22 13.58
C GLY A 67 10.44 0.85 13.49
N ASP A 68 10.17 -0.02 14.46
CA ASP A 68 10.71 -1.38 14.48
C ASP A 68 10.07 -2.25 13.39
N ALA A 69 8.80 -2.01 13.08
CA ALA A 69 8.09 -2.80 12.08
C ALA A 69 8.39 -2.38 10.65
N LEU A 70 8.69 -1.10 10.41
CA LEU A 70 8.86 -0.58 9.05
C LEU A 70 9.82 -1.41 8.17
N PRO A 71 11.02 -1.79 8.64
CA PRO A 71 11.93 -2.55 7.78
C PRO A 71 11.50 -3.98 7.48
N HIS A 72 10.47 -4.48 8.16
CA HIS A 72 10.02 -5.87 8.03
C HIS A 72 8.72 -6.03 7.29
N LEU A 73 8.07 -4.95 6.86
CA LEU A 73 6.70 -5.00 6.36
C LEU A 73 6.52 -5.88 5.13
N PHE A 74 7.55 -6.02 4.32
CA PHE A 74 7.46 -6.85 3.11
C PHE A 74 7.92 -8.29 3.31
N GLU A 75 8.32 -8.66 4.52
CA GLU A 75 8.74 -10.02 4.80
C GLU A 75 7.52 -10.95 4.85
N ALA A 76 7.69 -12.16 4.33
CA ALA A 76 6.61 -13.16 4.37
C ALA A 76 6.24 -13.46 5.82
N PHE A 77 4.94 -13.51 6.09
CA PHE A 77 4.37 -13.84 7.39
C PHE A 77 4.65 -12.83 8.50
N TYR A 78 5.33 -11.71 8.20
CA TYR A 78 5.55 -10.69 9.21
C TYR A 78 4.25 -9.96 9.52
N ARG A 79 3.97 -9.77 10.79
CA ARG A 79 2.82 -8.99 11.26
C ARG A 79 3.27 -8.14 12.43
N GLU A 80 2.82 -6.88 12.44
CA GLU A 80 3.06 -6.01 13.57
C GLU A 80 2.33 -6.60 14.79
N GLU A 81 2.93 -6.45 15.99
CA GLU A 81 2.42 -7.09 17.19
C GLU A 81 0.93 -6.81 17.43
N GLY A 82 0.50 -5.58 17.29
CA GLY A 82 -0.89 -5.21 17.49
C GLY A 82 -1.84 -5.75 16.44
N SER A 83 -1.35 -6.30 15.33
CA SER A 83 -2.18 -6.79 14.24
C SER A 83 -2.33 -8.31 14.22
N ARG A 84 -1.87 -8.99 15.25
CA ARG A 84 -2.01 -10.46 15.34
C ARG A 84 -3.45 -10.90 15.58
N ASN A 85 -4.30 -9.97 15.94
CA ASN A 85 -5.71 -10.25 16.14
C ASN A 85 -6.34 -10.67 14.81
N ARG A 86 -7.12 -11.75 14.83
CA ARG A 86 -7.80 -12.26 13.64
C ARG A 86 -8.75 -11.24 13.02
N SER A 87 -9.28 -10.33 13.82
CA SER A 87 -10.20 -9.31 13.29
C SER A 87 -9.51 -8.32 12.35
N THR A 88 -8.19 -8.16 12.46
CA THR A 88 -7.44 -7.34 11.52
C THR A 88 -7.03 -8.12 10.28
N GLY A 89 -7.21 -9.44 10.34
CA GLY A 89 -7.10 -10.32 9.19
C GLY A 89 -5.71 -10.48 8.62
N GLY A 90 -5.64 -11.18 7.53
CA GLY A 90 -4.44 -11.35 6.76
C GLY A 90 -3.49 -12.41 7.28
N SER A 91 -2.82 -13.04 6.33
CA SER A 91 -1.85 -14.09 6.60
C SER A 91 -0.43 -13.55 6.80
N GLY A 92 -0.23 -12.25 6.65
CA GLY A 92 1.11 -11.67 6.61
C GLY A 92 1.76 -11.78 5.24
N LEU A 93 1.01 -12.17 4.22
CA LEU A 93 1.54 -12.35 2.87
C LEU A 93 1.17 -11.24 1.90
N GLY A 94 0.22 -10.36 2.26
CA GLY A 94 -0.26 -9.33 1.33
C GLY A 94 0.84 -8.41 0.82
N LEU A 95 1.64 -7.85 1.71
CA LEU A 95 2.74 -6.96 1.31
C LEU A 95 3.90 -7.73 0.69
N TYR A 96 4.16 -8.95 1.15
CA TYR A 96 5.15 -9.80 0.52
C TYR A 96 4.79 -10.05 -0.94
N LEU A 97 3.54 -10.34 -1.22
CA LEU A 97 3.05 -10.55 -2.58
C LEU A 97 3.18 -9.28 -3.42
N VAL A 98 2.86 -8.12 -2.85
CA VAL A 98 3.07 -6.83 -3.51
C VAL A 98 4.53 -6.68 -3.95
N LYS A 99 5.47 -6.94 -3.04
CA LYS A 99 6.90 -6.84 -3.35
C LYS A 99 7.29 -7.79 -4.47
N MET A 100 6.84 -9.04 -4.42
CA MET A 100 7.16 -10.03 -5.43
C MET A 100 6.66 -9.61 -6.81
N ILE A 101 5.43 -9.10 -6.88
CA ILE A 101 4.86 -8.66 -8.15
C ILE A 101 5.62 -7.45 -8.68
N LEU A 102 5.90 -6.46 -7.83
CA LEU A 102 6.58 -5.25 -8.26
C LEU A 102 8.03 -5.51 -8.68
N ASP A 103 8.72 -6.42 -7.99
CA ASP A 103 10.07 -6.81 -8.38
C ASP A 103 10.10 -7.36 -9.81
N ARG A 104 9.08 -8.11 -10.20
CA ARG A 104 8.98 -8.64 -11.57
C ARG A 104 8.75 -7.55 -12.62
N HIS A 105 8.28 -6.39 -12.20
CA HIS A 105 8.02 -5.26 -13.09
C HIS A 105 9.11 -4.19 -13.02
N GLY A 106 10.16 -4.43 -12.24
CA GLY A 106 11.20 -3.44 -12.04
C GLY A 106 10.74 -2.22 -11.24
N ALA A 107 9.65 -2.37 -10.49
CA ALA A 107 9.10 -1.31 -9.68
C ALA A 107 9.52 -1.43 -8.22
N VAL A 108 9.47 -0.32 -7.48
CA VAL A 108 9.86 -0.27 -6.07
C VAL A 108 8.70 0.29 -5.26
N CYS A 109 8.39 -0.36 -4.15
CA CYS A 109 7.40 0.14 -3.20
C CYS A 109 8.08 0.50 -1.88
N THR A 110 7.78 1.69 -1.38
CA THR A 110 8.24 2.14 -0.07
C THR A 110 7.03 2.47 0.80
N ILE A 111 7.13 2.22 2.09
CA ILE A 111 6.08 2.52 3.05
C ILE A 111 6.68 3.41 4.14
N GLU A 112 5.99 4.50 4.46
CA GLU A 112 6.45 5.44 5.47
C GLU A 112 5.28 6.00 6.27
N ASN A 113 5.57 6.47 7.47
CA ASN A 113 4.62 7.25 8.24
C ASN A 113 4.61 8.68 7.70
N THR A 114 3.41 9.26 7.63
CA THR A 114 3.23 10.67 7.28
C THR A 114 2.62 11.40 8.46
N GLU A 115 2.41 12.71 8.35
CA GLU A 115 1.76 13.46 9.41
C GLU A 115 0.37 12.94 9.74
N GLU A 116 -0.36 12.47 8.72
CA GLU A 116 -1.74 12.06 8.87
C GLU A 116 -1.93 10.55 8.99
N GLY A 117 -0.93 9.76 8.62
CA GLY A 117 -1.07 8.32 8.63
C GLY A 117 0.10 7.56 8.05
N VAL A 118 -0.20 6.63 7.17
CA VAL A 118 0.80 5.75 6.53
C VAL A 118 0.63 5.82 5.03
N LYS A 119 1.74 5.90 4.30
CA LYS A 119 1.72 6.04 2.85
C LYS A 119 2.62 4.99 2.21
N ALA A 120 2.04 4.22 1.29
CA ALA A 120 2.78 3.31 0.43
C ALA A 120 2.94 3.97 -0.94
N THR A 121 4.16 4.04 -1.45
CA THR A 121 4.43 4.66 -2.75
C THR A 121 5.10 3.63 -3.66
N VAL A 122 4.55 3.48 -4.87
CA VAL A 122 5.09 2.60 -5.89
C VAL A 122 5.69 3.47 -6.99
N ARG A 123 6.95 3.21 -7.33
CA ARG A 123 7.65 3.90 -8.43
C ARG A 123 8.01 2.88 -9.50
N PHE A 124 7.60 3.18 -10.71
CA PHE A 124 7.87 2.30 -11.87
C PHE A 124 9.11 2.68 -12.66
#